data_9f57373187c0f03918cc3a9f3803035b
#
_entry.id   9f57373187c0f03918cc3a9f3803035b
#
_cell.length_a   1.000
_cell.length_b   1.000
_cell.length_c   1.000
_cell.angle_alpha   90.00
_cell.angle_beta   90.00
_cell.angle_gamma   90.00
#
_symmetry.space_group_name_H-M   'P 1'
#
loop_
_entity.id
_entity.type
_entity.pdbx_description
1 polymer ?
#
loop_
_entity_poly.entity_id
_entity_poly.type
_entity_poly.pdbx_seq_one_letter_code
_entity_poly.pdbx_strand_id
1 'polypeptide(L)'
;MNNWYMLTLMGEDRKGIVAAVTQALFERNVTLGEASMLRLGGNFTIMMMVAADLDAETLEAALAEVVQSMGLTLHIDSMQGGLHQHITPNLIVRVSGADRAGIVARVTGALAEAGFNILDLESDVAGSPENPVYIMQIVGISETPLEELEAAVKDMREEGIEVNISPLETMVG
;
A
#
# COMPACT_ATOMS: atom_id res chain seq x y z
N MET A 1 -24.51 -2.83 17.62
CA MET A 1 -23.93 -2.03 16.50
C MET A 1 -22.62 -2.67 16.14
N ASN A 2 -22.40 -3.03 14.87
CA ASN A 2 -21.14 -3.59 14.48
C ASN A 2 -20.05 -2.49 14.54
N ASN A 3 -18.98 -2.76 15.28
CA ASN A 3 -17.79 -1.94 15.28
C ASN A 3 -16.94 -2.30 14.06
N TRP A 4 -16.32 -1.30 13.44
CA TRP A 4 -15.39 -1.52 12.34
C TRP A 4 -13.95 -1.48 12.85
N TYR A 5 -13.15 -2.41 12.34
CA TYR A 5 -11.73 -2.52 12.66
C TYR A 5 -10.92 -2.68 11.38
N MET A 6 -9.70 -2.13 11.40
CA MET A 6 -8.65 -2.45 10.45
C MET A 6 -7.73 -3.48 11.08
N LEU A 7 -7.67 -4.67 10.50
CA LEU A 7 -6.70 -5.70 10.85
C LEU A 7 -5.48 -5.59 9.94
N THR A 8 -4.30 -5.55 10.52
CA THR A 8 -3.04 -5.67 9.78
C THR A 8 -2.30 -6.90 10.29
N LEU A 9 -2.07 -7.87 9.41
CA LEU A 9 -1.28 -9.06 9.70
C LEU A 9 -0.05 -9.08 8.81
N MET A 10 1.10 -9.41 9.40
CA MET A 10 2.38 -9.52 8.69
C MET A 10 3.20 -10.69 9.23
N GLY A 11 4.02 -11.26 8.36
CA GLY A 11 4.93 -12.35 8.71
C GLY A 11 5.61 -12.97 7.50
N GLU A 12 6.30 -14.08 7.69
CA GLU A 12 6.86 -14.86 6.60
C GLU A 12 5.74 -15.44 5.73
N ASP A 13 5.91 -15.32 4.40
CA ASP A 13 4.89 -15.81 3.46
C ASP A 13 4.79 -17.35 3.50
N ARG A 14 3.59 -17.83 3.77
CA ARG A 14 3.26 -19.25 3.84
C ARG A 14 1.90 -19.53 3.21
N LYS A 15 1.77 -20.72 2.65
CA LYS A 15 0.47 -21.19 2.13
C LYS A 15 -0.55 -21.30 3.27
N GLY A 16 -1.76 -20.82 3.01
CA GLY A 16 -2.90 -21.00 3.90
C GLY A 16 -3.11 -19.87 4.93
N ILE A 17 -2.25 -18.86 5.01
CA ILE A 17 -2.42 -17.74 5.96
C ILE A 17 -3.79 -17.09 5.80
N VAL A 18 -4.15 -16.68 4.59
CA VAL A 18 -5.44 -16.02 4.34
C VAL A 18 -6.60 -16.92 4.73
N ALA A 19 -6.54 -18.20 4.35
CA ALA A 19 -7.58 -19.16 4.67
C ALA A 19 -7.75 -19.36 6.19
N ALA A 20 -6.64 -19.50 6.93
CA ALA A 20 -6.68 -19.67 8.37
C ALA A 20 -7.23 -18.43 9.09
N VAL A 21 -6.78 -17.25 8.71
CA VAL A 21 -7.25 -15.99 9.29
C VAL A 21 -8.74 -15.77 9.01
N THR A 22 -9.17 -15.94 7.76
CA THR A 22 -10.59 -15.72 7.39
C THR A 22 -11.50 -16.78 7.99
N GLN A 23 -11.03 -18.03 8.17
CA GLN A 23 -11.78 -19.07 8.88
C GLN A 23 -11.99 -18.71 10.36
N ALA A 24 -10.95 -18.25 11.04
CA ALA A 24 -11.06 -17.84 12.45
C ALA A 24 -12.02 -16.66 12.64
N LEU A 25 -12.04 -15.71 11.71
CA LEU A 25 -12.99 -14.61 11.70
C LEU A 25 -14.42 -15.09 11.42
N PHE A 26 -14.60 -15.97 10.45
CA PHE A 26 -15.90 -16.55 10.11
C PHE A 26 -16.53 -17.29 11.30
N GLU A 27 -15.78 -18.08 12.06
CA GLU A 27 -16.24 -18.81 13.24
C GLU A 27 -16.75 -17.88 14.36
N ARG A 28 -16.39 -16.62 14.34
CA ARG A 28 -16.82 -15.57 15.26
C ARG A 28 -17.90 -14.64 14.68
N ASN A 29 -18.46 -15.00 13.52
CA ASN A 29 -19.45 -14.18 12.79
C ASN A 29 -18.94 -12.76 12.47
N VAL A 30 -17.64 -12.63 12.23
CA VAL A 30 -17.04 -11.37 11.78
C VAL A 30 -17.25 -11.21 10.29
N THR A 31 -17.80 -10.07 9.89
CA THR A 31 -18.03 -9.75 8.47
C THR A 31 -16.77 -9.11 7.89
N LEU A 32 -16.32 -9.65 6.75
CA LEU A 32 -15.19 -9.08 6.00
C LEU A 32 -15.67 -7.96 5.08
N GLY A 33 -14.96 -6.84 5.10
CA GLY A 33 -15.06 -5.74 4.15
C GLY A 33 -13.97 -5.82 3.10
N GLU A 34 -13.36 -4.67 2.80
CA GLU A 34 -12.25 -4.59 1.85
C GLU A 34 -10.96 -5.20 2.43
N ALA A 35 -10.16 -5.79 1.56
CA ALA A 35 -8.85 -6.32 1.93
C ALA A 35 -7.82 -6.08 0.82
N SER A 36 -6.59 -5.81 1.23
CA SER A 36 -5.44 -5.68 0.34
C SER A 36 -4.27 -6.48 0.88
N MET A 37 -3.55 -7.15 -0.01
CA MET A 37 -2.44 -8.04 0.34
C MET A 37 -1.21 -7.67 -0.47
N LEU A 38 -0.07 -7.68 0.19
CA LEU A 38 1.23 -7.44 -0.41
C LEU A 38 2.23 -8.54 -0.03
N ARG A 39 3.08 -8.93 -0.99
CA ARG A 39 4.24 -9.81 -0.75
C ARG A 39 5.50 -9.08 -1.16
N LEU A 40 6.46 -8.99 -0.26
CA LEU A 40 7.74 -8.33 -0.49
C LEU A 40 8.86 -9.03 0.27
N GLY A 41 9.96 -9.36 -0.41
CA GLY A 41 11.15 -9.93 0.21
C GLY A 41 10.91 -11.24 0.97
N GLY A 42 9.97 -12.09 0.52
CA GLY A 42 9.60 -13.33 1.21
C GLY A 42 8.64 -13.13 2.39
N ASN A 43 8.25 -11.90 2.67
CA ASN A 43 7.26 -11.56 3.68
C ASN A 43 5.88 -11.33 3.05
N PHE A 44 4.89 -11.47 3.89
CA PHE A 44 3.48 -11.26 3.59
C PHE A 44 2.92 -10.17 4.51
N THR A 45 2.08 -9.31 3.97
CA THR A 45 1.27 -8.36 4.71
C THR A 45 -0.12 -8.35 4.13
N ILE A 46 -1.13 -8.37 5.00
CA ILE A 46 -2.52 -8.14 4.60
C ILE A 46 -3.14 -7.10 5.54
N MET A 47 -3.84 -6.14 4.94
CA MET A 47 -4.76 -5.25 5.63
C MET A 47 -6.18 -5.64 5.25
N MET A 48 -7.06 -5.75 6.23
CA MET A 48 -8.47 -6.06 5.98
C MET A 48 -9.38 -5.29 6.93
N MET A 49 -10.45 -4.76 6.38
CA MET A 49 -11.52 -4.15 7.15
C MET A 49 -12.47 -5.25 7.62
N VAL A 50 -12.84 -5.22 8.88
CA VAL A 50 -13.79 -6.18 9.44
C VAL A 50 -14.85 -5.47 10.28
N ALA A 51 -16.07 -6.00 10.25
CA ALA A 51 -17.15 -5.55 11.10
C ALA A 51 -17.54 -6.66 12.07
N ALA A 52 -17.53 -6.34 13.35
CA ALA A 52 -17.84 -7.30 14.42
C ALA A 52 -18.65 -6.64 15.55
N ASP A 53 -19.49 -7.45 16.20
CA ASP A 53 -20.12 -7.07 17.48
C ASP A 53 -19.26 -7.58 18.65
N LEU A 54 -17.95 -7.36 18.53
CA LEU A 54 -16.90 -7.72 19.47
C LEU A 54 -16.05 -6.46 19.73
N ASP A 55 -15.41 -6.40 20.88
CA ASP A 55 -14.35 -5.43 21.13
C ASP A 55 -13.00 -5.90 20.53
N ALA A 56 -12.04 -5.01 20.47
CA ALA A 56 -10.73 -5.28 19.88
C ALA A 56 -9.98 -6.40 20.62
N GLU A 57 -10.09 -6.47 21.95
CA GLU A 57 -9.43 -7.47 22.78
C GLU A 57 -9.99 -8.89 22.50
N THR A 58 -11.31 -9.00 22.38
CA THR A 58 -11.97 -10.27 22.05
C THR A 58 -11.63 -10.70 20.61
N LEU A 59 -11.53 -9.74 19.68
CA LEU A 59 -11.14 -10.01 18.30
C LEU A 59 -9.67 -10.46 18.20
N GLU A 60 -8.77 -9.85 18.97
CA GLU A 60 -7.38 -10.28 19.09
C GLU A 60 -7.27 -11.69 19.65
N ALA A 61 -8.00 -12.00 20.73
CA ALA A 61 -8.04 -13.33 21.32
C ALA A 61 -8.57 -14.39 20.33
N ALA A 62 -9.53 -14.03 19.48
CA ALA A 62 -10.07 -14.95 18.47
C ALA A 62 -9.04 -15.33 17.40
N LEU A 63 -8.08 -14.47 17.12
CA LEU A 63 -7.02 -14.66 16.13
C LEU A 63 -5.71 -15.19 16.73
N ALA A 64 -5.58 -15.23 18.06
CA ALA A 64 -4.32 -15.53 18.75
C ALA A 64 -3.72 -16.87 18.34
N GLU A 65 -4.52 -17.93 18.19
CA GLU A 65 -4.05 -19.26 17.78
C GLU A 65 -3.47 -19.25 16.37
N VAL A 66 -4.15 -18.60 15.43
CA VAL A 66 -3.67 -18.47 14.04
C VAL A 66 -2.41 -17.64 13.98
N VAL A 67 -2.39 -16.52 14.67
CA VAL A 67 -1.24 -15.60 14.75
C VAL A 67 -0.01 -16.35 15.28
N GLN A 68 -0.17 -17.10 16.38
CA GLN A 68 0.92 -17.85 16.99
C GLN A 68 1.38 -19.02 16.10
N SER A 69 0.46 -19.83 15.58
CA SER A 69 0.79 -21.04 14.80
C SER A 69 1.44 -20.70 13.45
N MET A 70 1.07 -19.58 12.88
CA MET A 70 1.60 -19.10 11.60
C MET A 70 2.78 -18.13 11.74
N GLY A 71 3.15 -17.73 12.97
CA GLY A 71 4.25 -16.82 13.24
C GLY A 71 3.97 -15.41 12.70
N LEU A 72 2.72 -14.94 12.81
CA LEU A 72 2.30 -13.63 12.36
C LEU A 72 2.38 -12.59 13.47
N THR A 73 2.47 -11.34 13.08
CA THR A 73 2.19 -10.17 13.92
C THR A 73 0.82 -9.63 13.53
N LEU A 74 -0.02 -9.36 14.51
CA LEU A 74 -1.35 -8.77 14.32
C LEU A 74 -1.39 -7.38 14.95
N HIS A 75 -1.99 -6.43 14.23
CA HIS A 75 -2.36 -5.13 14.74
C HIS A 75 -3.84 -4.86 14.44
N ILE A 76 -4.56 -4.27 15.40
CA ILE A 76 -5.99 -3.99 15.29
C ILE A 76 -6.23 -2.54 15.64
N ASP A 77 -6.78 -1.79 14.68
CA ASP A 77 -7.21 -0.40 14.87
C ASP A 77 -8.73 -0.30 14.81
N SER A 78 -9.32 0.42 15.75
CA SER A 78 -10.74 0.79 15.68
C SER A 78 -10.94 1.85 14.61
N MET A 79 -11.90 1.63 13.73
CA MET A 79 -12.23 2.56 12.66
C MET A 79 -13.50 3.35 13.00
N GLN A 80 -13.48 4.65 12.70
CA GLN A 80 -14.67 5.48 12.71
C GLN A 80 -15.25 5.55 11.30
N GLY A 81 -16.50 5.08 11.14
CA GLY A 81 -17.21 5.18 9.86
C GLY A 81 -17.26 3.85 9.08
N GLY A 82 -18.13 3.82 8.08
CA GLY A 82 -18.41 2.66 7.25
C GLY A 82 -17.36 2.42 6.14
N LEU A 83 -17.78 1.68 5.12
CA LEU A 83 -16.97 1.33 3.94
C LEU A 83 -16.27 2.55 3.33
N HIS A 84 -15.01 2.34 2.96
CA HIS A 84 -14.15 3.36 2.38
C HIS A 84 -14.69 3.92 1.06
N GLN A 85 -14.57 5.23 0.84
CA GLN A 85 -14.80 5.80 -0.49
C GLN A 85 -13.61 5.46 -1.38
N HIS A 86 -13.86 4.71 -2.43
CA HIS A 86 -12.82 4.32 -3.39
C HIS A 86 -12.31 5.57 -4.13
N ILE A 87 -11.06 5.97 -3.85
CA ILE A 87 -10.42 7.07 -4.55
C ILE A 87 -9.86 6.51 -5.87
N THR A 88 -10.34 7.03 -6.99
CA THR A 88 -9.85 6.63 -8.31
C THR A 88 -8.61 7.45 -8.67
N PRO A 89 -7.45 6.81 -8.90
CA PRO A 89 -6.25 7.51 -9.33
C PRO A 89 -6.43 8.09 -10.74
N ASN A 90 -5.78 9.20 -11.03
CA ASN A 90 -5.82 9.84 -12.34
C ASN A 90 -4.43 10.00 -12.99
N LEU A 91 -3.35 9.75 -12.23
CA LEU A 91 -1.99 9.94 -12.70
C LEU A 91 -1.09 8.77 -12.31
N ILE A 92 -0.09 8.53 -13.15
CA ILE A 92 1.00 7.60 -12.90
C ILE A 92 2.34 8.33 -13.09
N VAL A 93 3.24 8.15 -12.13
CA VAL A 93 4.60 8.67 -12.14
C VAL A 93 5.57 7.51 -12.23
N ARG A 94 6.43 7.52 -13.24
CA ARG A 94 7.51 6.55 -13.39
C ARG A 94 8.84 7.23 -13.17
N VAL A 95 9.65 6.64 -12.30
CA VAL A 95 10.96 7.16 -11.93
C VAL A 95 12.00 6.10 -12.23
N SER A 96 13.10 6.51 -12.87
CA SER A 96 14.28 5.66 -13.03
C SER A 96 15.56 6.47 -12.89
N GLY A 97 16.62 5.83 -12.41
CA GLY A 97 17.92 6.48 -12.24
C GLY A 97 18.93 5.56 -11.60
N ALA A 98 20.17 6.04 -11.51
CA ALA A 98 21.18 5.33 -10.73
C ALA A 98 20.71 5.21 -9.28
N ASP A 99 20.88 4.01 -8.70
CA ASP A 99 20.48 3.78 -7.31
C ASP A 99 21.26 4.73 -6.37
N ARG A 100 20.53 5.66 -5.76
CA ARG A 100 21.05 6.66 -4.85
C ARG A 100 20.12 6.81 -3.66
N ALA A 101 20.72 6.91 -2.49
CA ALA A 101 19.97 7.24 -1.28
C ALA A 101 19.20 8.56 -1.47
N GLY A 102 17.94 8.56 -1.10
CA GLY A 102 17.09 9.76 -1.12
C GLY A 102 16.27 10.00 -2.38
N ILE A 103 16.38 9.18 -3.44
CA ILE A 103 15.53 9.33 -4.64
C ILE A 103 14.05 9.34 -4.25
N VAL A 104 13.61 8.36 -3.46
CA VAL A 104 12.21 8.25 -3.02
C VAL A 104 11.78 9.51 -2.29
N ALA A 105 12.54 9.94 -1.28
CA ALA A 105 12.20 11.10 -0.44
C ALA A 105 12.09 12.39 -1.27
N ARG A 106 12.99 12.58 -2.22
CA ARG A 106 13.03 13.77 -3.07
C ARG A 106 11.86 13.81 -4.04
N VAL A 107 11.62 12.71 -4.77
CA VAL A 107 10.51 12.62 -5.73
C VAL A 107 9.18 12.75 -5.02
N THR A 108 8.95 11.96 -3.97
CA THR A 108 7.67 12.00 -3.24
C THR A 108 7.45 13.33 -2.52
N GLY A 109 8.50 13.96 -1.99
CA GLY A 109 8.44 15.27 -1.38
C GLY A 109 8.03 16.36 -2.37
N ALA A 110 8.68 16.43 -3.55
CA ALA A 110 8.33 17.39 -4.58
C ALA A 110 6.91 17.19 -5.12
N LEU A 111 6.49 15.94 -5.31
CA LEU A 111 5.12 15.64 -5.73
C LEU A 111 4.09 16.05 -4.68
N ALA A 112 4.36 15.78 -3.39
CA ALA A 112 3.48 16.16 -2.31
C ALA A 112 3.32 17.67 -2.17
N GLU A 113 4.42 18.44 -2.26
CA GLU A 113 4.41 19.91 -2.26
C GLU A 113 3.62 20.47 -3.44
N ALA A 114 3.65 19.79 -4.59
CA ALA A 114 2.87 20.13 -5.77
C ALA A 114 1.40 19.67 -5.73
N GLY A 115 0.93 19.06 -4.62
CA GLY A 115 -0.46 18.65 -4.45
C GLY A 115 -0.80 17.28 -5.02
N PHE A 116 0.19 16.41 -5.21
CA PHE A 116 -0.03 15.02 -5.62
C PHE A 116 -0.20 14.11 -4.39
N ASN A 117 -1.30 13.37 -4.33
CA ASN A 117 -1.56 12.38 -3.29
C ASN A 117 -1.25 10.98 -3.81
N ILE A 118 -0.31 10.30 -3.15
CA ILE A 118 0.12 8.93 -3.47
C ILE A 118 -0.91 7.93 -2.95
N LEU A 119 -1.39 7.04 -3.83
CA LEU A 119 -2.32 5.97 -3.49
C LEU A 119 -1.64 4.59 -3.51
N ASP A 120 -0.64 4.43 -4.37
CA ASP A 120 0.16 3.21 -4.46
C ASP A 120 1.60 3.54 -4.89
N LEU A 121 2.57 2.79 -4.37
CA LEU A 121 3.98 2.94 -4.71
C LEU A 121 4.67 1.58 -4.74
N GLU A 122 5.24 1.27 -5.88
CA GLU A 122 6.08 0.09 -6.07
C GLU A 122 7.48 0.51 -6.51
N SER A 123 8.50 -0.15 -5.99
CA SER A 123 9.89 0.11 -6.39
C SER A 123 10.69 -1.18 -6.48
N ASP A 124 11.67 -1.19 -7.38
CA ASP A 124 12.58 -2.30 -7.58
C ASP A 124 13.98 -1.78 -7.94
N VAL A 125 14.99 -2.62 -7.78
CA VAL A 125 16.35 -2.38 -8.23
C VAL A 125 16.68 -3.37 -9.33
N ALA A 126 16.80 -2.87 -10.54
CA ALA A 126 17.15 -3.62 -11.74
C ALA A 126 18.63 -3.39 -12.12
N GLY A 127 19.07 -4.00 -13.22
CA GLY A 127 20.43 -3.86 -13.74
C GLY A 127 21.42 -4.89 -13.20
N SER A 128 22.70 -4.61 -13.35
CA SER A 128 23.76 -5.48 -12.81
C SER A 128 24.22 -4.99 -11.43
N PRO A 129 24.89 -5.85 -10.63
CA PRO A 129 25.45 -5.43 -9.33
C PRO A 129 26.41 -4.24 -9.43
N GLU A 130 27.08 -4.09 -10.58
CA GLU A 130 28.03 -3.00 -10.83
C GLU A 130 27.34 -1.70 -11.29
N ASN A 131 26.15 -1.84 -11.86
CA ASN A 131 25.35 -0.71 -12.35
C ASN A 131 23.85 -0.92 -11.99
N PRO A 132 23.50 -0.78 -10.71
CA PRO A 132 22.11 -0.88 -10.29
C PRO A 132 21.30 0.30 -10.80
N VAL A 133 20.10 0.02 -11.30
CA VAL A 133 19.13 1.03 -11.73
C VAL A 133 17.93 0.92 -10.82
N TYR A 134 17.63 1.99 -10.13
CA TYR A 134 16.43 2.12 -9.32
C TYR A 134 15.24 2.45 -10.22
N ILE A 135 14.16 1.71 -10.05
CA ILE A 135 12.90 1.90 -10.77
C ILE A 135 11.79 2.06 -9.74
N MET A 136 10.94 3.08 -9.89
CA MET A 136 9.80 3.30 -9.03
C MET A 136 8.59 3.69 -9.88
N GLN A 137 7.44 3.12 -9.54
CA GLN A 137 6.14 3.49 -10.09
C GLN A 137 5.25 3.98 -8.95
N ILE A 138 4.66 5.14 -9.16
CA ILE A 138 3.74 5.74 -8.20
C ILE A 138 2.42 5.97 -8.93
N VAL A 139 1.33 5.52 -8.31
CA VAL A 139 -0.03 5.79 -8.78
C VAL A 139 -0.70 6.70 -7.77
N GLY A 140 -1.38 7.73 -8.25
CA GLY A 140 -1.97 8.70 -7.36
C GLY A 140 -3.01 9.60 -8.00
N ILE A 141 -3.42 10.60 -7.24
CA ILE A 141 -4.41 11.58 -7.66
C ILE A 141 -3.90 13.00 -7.42
N SER A 142 -4.15 13.90 -8.37
CA SER A 142 -3.93 15.33 -8.21
C SER A 142 -4.96 16.10 -9.03
N GLU A 143 -5.35 17.26 -8.52
CA GLU A 143 -6.11 18.28 -9.26
C GLU A 143 -5.18 19.33 -9.88
N THR A 144 -3.89 19.30 -9.54
CA THR A 144 -2.87 20.19 -10.07
C THR A 144 -2.63 19.89 -11.55
N PRO A 145 -2.54 20.89 -12.42
CA PRO A 145 -2.20 20.71 -13.83
C PRO A 145 -0.91 19.91 -14.03
N LEU A 146 -0.90 19.03 -15.03
CA LEU A 146 0.25 18.16 -15.32
C LEU A 146 1.56 18.96 -15.49
N GLU A 147 1.48 20.10 -16.14
CA GLU A 147 2.64 20.98 -16.38
C GLU A 147 3.28 21.50 -15.09
N GLU A 148 2.48 21.77 -14.06
CA GLU A 148 2.98 22.19 -12.75
C GLU A 148 3.64 21.05 -11.99
N LEU A 149 3.07 19.85 -12.07
CA LEU A 149 3.67 18.62 -11.50
C LEU A 149 5.01 18.28 -12.19
N GLU A 150 5.07 18.41 -13.53
CA GLU A 150 6.30 18.21 -14.29
C GLU A 150 7.37 19.25 -13.94
N ALA A 151 6.97 20.51 -13.71
CA ALA A 151 7.87 21.56 -13.26
C ALA A 151 8.46 21.27 -11.87
N ALA A 152 7.68 20.71 -10.95
CA ALA A 152 8.12 20.37 -9.59
C ALA A 152 9.24 19.30 -9.56
N VAL A 153 9.30 18.44 -10.57
CA VAL A 153 10.31 17.35 -10.66
C VAL A 153 11.41 17.64 -11.68
N LYS A 154 11.41 18.83 -12.30
CA LYS A 154 12.34 19.18 -13.39
C LYS A 154 13.81 19.10 -12.97
N ASP A 155 14.13 19.63 -11.80
CA ASP A 155 15.52 19.66 -11.31
C ASP A 155 16.11 18.26 -11.08
N MET A 156 15.27 17.25 -10.85
CA MET A 156 15.71 15.88 -10.68
C MET A 156 16.26 15.28 -11.97
N ARG A 157 15.73 15.69 -13.12
CA ARG A 157 16.21 15.26 -14.44
C ARG A 157 17.64 15.75 -14.70
N GLU A 158 17.99 16.94 -14.21
CA GLU A 158 19.34 17.49 -14.33
C GLU A 158 20.37 16.71 -13.51
N GLU A 159 19.92 16.01 -12.49
CA GLU A 159 20.74 15.15 -11.64
C GLU A 159 20.78 13.68 -12.09
N GLY A 160 20.20 13.36 -13.24
CA GLY A 160 20.19 12.01 -13.82
C GLY A 160 19.11 11.09 -13.25
N ILE A 161 18.06 11.66 -12.68
CA ILE A 161 16.84 10.94 -12.30
C ILE A 161 15.77 11.23 -13.34
N GLU A 162 15.39 10.22 -14.10
CA GLU A 162 14.29 10.36 -15.06
C GLU A 162 12.96 10.26 -14.33
N VAL A 163 12.11 11.27 -14.48
CA VAL A 163 10.75 11.31 -13.93
C VAL A 163 9.79 11.57 -15.08
N ASN A 164 8.86 10.65 -15.29
CA ASN A 164 7.80 10.77 -16.28
C ASN A 164 6.43 10.73 -15.57
N ILE A 165 5.62 11.75 -15.79
CA ILE A 165 4.26 11.85 -15.26
C ILE A 165 3.29 11.74 -16.43
N SER A 166 2.29 10.89 -16.33
CA SER A 166 1.28 10.73 -17.37
C SER A 166 -0.10 10.45 -16.77
N PRO A 167 -1.17 10.84 -17.49
CA PRO A 167 -2.52 10.44 -17.12
C PRO A 167 -2.65 8.93 -17.04
N LEU A 168 -3.36 8.43 -16.03
CA LEU A 168 -3.76 7.05 -15.93
C LEU A 168 -5.04 6.87 -16.74
N GLU A 169 -4.94 6.23 -17.91
CA GLU A 169 -6.12 5.88 -18.69
C GLU A 169 -6.89 4.77 -17.97
N THR A 170 -7.98 5.14 -17.31
CA THR A 170 -8.95 4.17 -16.81
C THR A 170 -9.72 3.64 -18.03
N MET A 171 -9.45 2.40 -18.43
CA MET A 171 -10.34 1.72 -19.35
C MET A 171 -11.68 1.51 -18.62
N VAL A 172 -12.64 2.38 -18.94
CA VAL A 172 -14.04 2.17 -18.56
C VAL A 172 -14.55 1.00 -19.44
N GLY A 173 -14.61 -0.17 -18.82
CA GLY A 173 -15.24 -1.36 -19.40
C GLY A 173 -16.75 -1.40 -19.10
#